data_4fd5b818b430592d0aaf5c4e40130efe
#
_entry.id   4fd5b818b430592d0aaf5c4e40130efe
#
_cell.length_a   1.000
_cell.length_b   1.000
_cell.length_c   1.000
_cell.angle_alpha   90.00
_cell.angle_beta   90.00
_cell.angle_gamma   90.00
#
_symmetry.space_group_name_H-M   'P 1'
#
loop_
_entity.id
_entity.type
_entity.pdbx_description
1 polymer ?
#
loop_
_entity_poly.entity_id
_entity_poly.type
_entity_poly.pdbx_seq_one_letter_code
_entity_poly.pdbx_strand_id
1 'polypeptide(L)'
;GQQGRVSAKGLLDANLKGLDQRGGGVLVSETGVTLDLNGGTLVNRDGGLIATPGALLLRQLGAVDNGAGGEISSDRAFTLAAASLDNRGGRLIGAASLTLRIAQALDNSLGGVISGAAGLDIAAARLDNSAKGTLASRAGIDLRVDGALDNHAEGTV
;
A
#
# COMPACT_ATOMS: atom_id res chain seq x y z
N GLY A 1 -14.23 -19.10 -6.88
CA GLY A 1 -14.83 -18.27 -5.82
C GLY A 1 -15.38 -16.99 -6.42
N GLN A 2 -16.49 -16.50 -5.96
CA GLN A 2 -17.03 -15.22 -6.41
C GLN A 2 -16.21 -14.11 -5.75
N GLN A 3 -15.67 -13.21 -6.55
CA GLN A 3 -14.93 -12.05 -6.08
C GLN A 3 -15.91 -10.99 -5.56
N GLY A 4 -15.75 -10.56 -4.31
CA GLY A 4 -16.53 -9.46 -3.75
C GLY A 4 -16.16 -8.14 -4.45
N ARG A 5 -17.16 -7.31 -4.79
CA ARG A 5 -16.93 -5.99 -5.36
C ARG A 5 -17.75 -4.93 -4.64
N VAL A 6 -17.08 -3.89 -4.20
CA VAL A 6 -17.68 -2.65 -3.71
C VAL A 6 -17.23 -1.53 -4.65
N SER A 7 -18.17 -0.85 -5.26
CA SER A 7 -17.86 0.28 -6.16
C SER A 7 -18.83 1.43 -5.95
N ALA A 8 -18.31 2.65 -5.97
CA ALA A 8 -19.08 3.86 -5.83
C ALA A 8 -18.74 4.86 -6.94
N LYS A 9 -19.74 5.59 -7.46
CA LYS A 9 -19.52 6.75 -8.34
C LYS A 9 -19.10 7.99 -7.53
N GLY A 10 -19.63 8.13 -6.32
CA GLY A 10 -19.25 9.16 -5.36
C GLY A 10 -18.20 8.66 -4.37
N LEU A 11 -17.97 9.43 -3.30
CA LEU A 11 -17.08 9.05 -2.20
C LEU A 11 -17.52 7.69 -1.61
N LEU A 12 -16.56 6.79 -1.46
CA LEU A 12 -16.72 5.56 -0.69
C LEU A 12 -16.10 5.80 0.69
N ASP A 13 -16.95 5.82 1.72
CA ASP A 13 -16.52 6.01 3.11
C ASP A 13 -16.87 4.74 3.90
N ALA A 14 -15.86 4.11 4.48
CA ALA A 14 -16.01 2.86 5.22
C ALA A 14 -15.29 2.93 6.56
N ASN A 15 -16.07 2.70 7.64
CA ASN A 15 -15.56 2.60 9.00
C ASN A 15 -15.76 1.14 9.47
N LEU A 16 -14.66 0.41 9.65
CA LEU A 16 -14.63 -1.03 9.86
C LEU A 16 -13.67 -1.40 10.99
N LYS A 17 -13.73 -2.63 11.47
CA LYS A 17 -12.73 -3.21 12.38
C LYS A 17 -11.71 -4.08 11.67
N GLY A 18 -11.76 -4.14 10.36
CA GLY A 18 -10.87 -4.90 9.49
C GLY A 18 -11.51 -5.08 8.12
N LEU A 19 -10.68 -5.28 7.10
CA LEU A 19 -11.12 -5.54 5.74
C LEU A 19 -10.34 -6.72 5.16
N ASP A 20 -11.03 -7.70 4.62
CA ASP A 20 -10.44 -8.84 3.94
C ASP A 20 -10.94 -8.89 2.49
N GLN A 21 -10.03 -8.69 1.55
CA GLN A 21 -10.25 -8.67 0.10
C GLN A 21 -9.42 -9.74 -0.64
N ARG A 22 -9.03 -10.81 0.05
CA ARG A 22 -8.30 -11.91 -0.59
C ARG A 22 -9.06 -12.49 -1.77
N GLY A 23 -8.31 -13.03 -2.73
CA GLY A 23 -8.90 -13.72 -3.89
C GLY A 23 -9.59 -12.79 -4.88
N GLY A 24 -9.05 -11.59 -5.09
CA GLY A 24 -9.50 -10.65 -6.09
C GLY A 24 -10.69 -9.78 -5.67
N GLY A 25 -10.87 -9.55 -4.37
CA GLY A 25 -11.84 -8.55 -3.89
C GLY A 25 -11.52 -7.17 -4.44
N VAL A 26 -12.55 -6.37 -4.76
CA VAL A 26 -12.39 -5.04 -5.38
C VAL A 26 -13.13 -3.98 -4.58
N LEU A 27 -12.42 -2.90 -4.23
CA LEU A 27 -12.96 -1.71 -3.59
C LEU A 27 -12.50 -0.48 -4.39
N VAL A 28 -13.43 0.16 -5.10
CA VAL A 28 -13.12 1.27 -5.99
C VAL A 28 -14.14 2.40 -5.88
N SER A 29 -13.69 3.62 -6.14
CA SER A 29 -14.55 4.79 -6.26
C SER A 29 -14.03 5.71 -7.35
N GLU A 30 -14.95 6.41 -8.06
CA GLU A 30 -14.59 7.39 -9.10
C GLU A 30 -14.13 8.73 -8.48
N THR A 31 -14.44 9.05 -7.23
CA THR A 31 -14.12 10.35 -6.62
C THR A 31 -13.21 10.27 -5.41
N GLY A 32 -13.21 9.18 -4.66
CA GLY A 32 -12.35 8.99 -3.52
C GLY A 32 -12.75 7.84 -2.61
N VAL A 33 -11.80 7.33 -1.85
CA VAL A 33 -12.00 6.27 -0.85
C VAL A 33 -11.49 6.77 0.50
N THR A 34 -12.33 6.67 1.52
CA THR A 34 -11.94 6.77 2.92
C THR A 34 -12.13 5.41 3.57
N LEU A 35 -11.08 4.88 4.16
CA LEU A 35 -11.11 3.61 4.88
C LEU A 35 -10.50 3.80 6.27
N ASP A 36 -11.32 3.66 7.29
CA ASP A 36 -10.90 3.67 8.70
C ASP A 36 -11.08 2.28 9.29
N LEU A 37 -9.99 1.66 9.74
CA LEU A 37 -10.03 0.30 10.28
C LEU A 37 -9.94 0.22 11.81
N ASN A 38 -9.94 1.36 12.51
CA ASN A 38 -9.93 1.38 13.98
C ASN A 38 -8.82 0.49 14.60
N GLY A 39 -7.64 0.47 14.01
CA GLY A 39 -6.51 -0.37 14.42
C GLY A 39 -6.56 -1.81 13.87
N GLY A 40 -7.56 -2.15 13.07
CA GLY A 40 -7.72 -3.48 12.49
C GLY A 40 -6.83 -3.76 11.30
N THR A 41 -6.86 -5.00 10.82
CA THR A 41 -6.02 -5.48 9.72
C THR A 41 -6.67 -5.23 8.37
N LEU A 42 -5.85 -4.80 7.41
CA LEU A 42 -6.20 -4.76 5.99
C LEU A 42 -5.54 -5.96 5.29
N VAL A 43 -6.33 -6.85 4.73
CA VAL A 43 -5.86 -7.95 3.88
C VAL A 43 -6.34 -7.70 2.45
N ASN A 44 -5.40 -7.34 1.56
CA ASN A 44 -5.66 -7.00 0.16
C ASN A 44 -4.82 -7.87 -0.79
N ARG A 45 -4.36 -9.02 -0.33
CA ARG A 45 -3.51 -9.95 -1.08
C ARG A 45 -4.28 -10.77 -2.12
N ASP A 46 -3.54 -11.57 -2.90
CA ASP A 46 -4.08 -12.51 -3.88
C ASP A 46 -4.99 -11.82 -4.92
N GLY A 47 -4.49 -10.69 -5.48
CA GLY A 47 -5.19 -9.90 -6.48
C GLY A 47 -6.26 -8.95 -5.95
N GLY A 48 -6.30 -8.69 -4.64
CA GLY A 48 -7.17 -7.64 -4.07
C GLY A 48 -6.85 -6.27 -4.66
N LEU A 49 -7.86 -5.43 -4.87
CA LEU A 49 -7.72 -4.10 -5.46
C LEU A 49 -8.43 -3.04 -4.62
N ILE A 50 -7.65 -2.02 -4.20
CA ILE A 50 -8.18 -0.76 -3.69
C ILE A 50 -7.68 0.34 -4.61
N ALA A 51 -8.59 1.02 -5.33
CA ALA A 51 -8.18 2.03 -6.30
C ALA A 51 -9.17 3.19 -6.41
N THR A 52 -8.64 4.40 -6.61
CA THR A 52 -9.43 5.59 -6.89
C THR A 52 -8.60 6.63 -7.66
N PRO A 53 -9.16 7.33 -8.65
CA PRO A 53 -8.53 8.52 -9.23
C PRO A 53 -8.59 9.73 -8.29
N GLY A 54 -9.43 9.68 -7.27
CA GLY A 54 -9.58 10.72 -6.26
C GLY A 54 -8.68 10.53 -5.03
N ALA A 55 -9.04 11.18 -3.93
CA ALA A 55 -8.31 11.04 -2.68
C ALA A 55 -8.45 9.63 -2.08
N LEU A 56 -7.35 9.08 -1.61
CA LEU A 56 -7.30 7.84 -0.85
C LEU A 56 -6.88 8.15 0.58
N LEU A 57 -7.81 8.02 1.51
CA LEU A 57 -7.60 8.27 2.93
C LEU A 57 -7.65 6.94 3.67
N LEU A 58 -6.48 6.47 4.10
CA LEU A 58 -6.32 5.25 4.88
C LEU A 58 -6.03 5.64 6.32
N ARG A 59 -6.89 5.26 7.25
CA ARG A 59 -6.83 5.69 8.65
C ARG A 59 -6.80 4.52 9.60
N GLN A 60 -6.05 4.67 10.68
CA GLN A 60 -5.99 3.74 11.79
C GLN A 60 -5.79 2.28 11.35
N LEU A 61 -4.83 2.07 10.44
CA LEU A 61 -4.48 0.72 9.98
C LEU A 61 -3.59 0.04 11.03
N GLY A 62 -3.92 -1.20 11.36
CA GLY A 62 -3.02 -2.12 12.05
C GLY A 62 -2.02 -2.73 11.05
N ALA A 63 -1.97 -4.05 10.95
CA ALA A 63 -1.17 -4.71 9.92
C ALA A 63 -1.84 -4.57 8.54
N VAL A 64 -1.02 -4.35 7.51
CA VAL A 64 -1.46 -4.34 6.11
C VAL A 64 -0.77 -5.47 5.37
N ASP A 65 -1.54 -6.36 4.75
CA ASP A 65 -1.09 -7.41 3.85
C ASP A 65 -1.60 -7.08 2.43
N ASN A 66 -0.71 -6.59 1.58
CA ASN A 66 -0.95 -6.26 0.17
C ASN A 66 -0.14 -7.20 -0.75
N GLY A 67 0.28 -8.35 -0.24
CA GLY A 67 1.13 -9.28 -0.96
C GLY A 67 0.45 -10.00 -2.13
N ALA A 68 1.22 -10.84 -2.82
CA ALA A 68 0.72 -11.76 -3.85
C ALA A 68 -0.22 -11.10 -4.88
N GLY A 69 0.22 -9.98 -5.50
CA GLY A 69 -0.53 -9.28 -6.53
C GLY A 69 -1.65 -8.36 -6.02
N GLY A 70 -1.72 -8.08 -4.72
CA GLY A 70 -2.59 -7.04 -4.21
C GLY A 70 -2.17 -5.67 -4.75
N GLU A 71 -3.13 -4.78 -4.99
CA GLU A 71 -2.86 -3.42 -5.42
C GLU A 71 -3.63 -2.40 -4.59
N ILE A 72 -2.92 -1.37 -4.13
CA ILE A 72 -3.48 -0.16 -3.53
C ILE A 72 -2.97 1.02 -4.35
N SER A 73 -3.87 1.78 -4.97
CA SER A 73 -3.49 2.86 -5.86
C SER A 73 -4.38 4.10 -5.81
N SER A 74 -3.78 5.27 -6.07
CA SER A 74 -4.48 6.54 -6.22
C SER A 74 -3.78 7.44 -7.22
N ASP A 75 -4.56 8.22 -7.98
CA ASP A 75 -4.02 9.27 -8.85
C ASP A 75 -3.62 10.53 -8.06
N ARG A 76 -3.99 10.62 -6.80
CA ARG A 76 -3.62 11.71 -5.90
C ARG A 76 -2.50 11.29 -4.96
N ALA A 77 -1.87 12.27 -4.32
CA ALA A 77 -0.96 12.02 -3.22
C ALA A 77 -1.71 11.33 -2.07
N PHE A 78 -1.11 10.32 -1.47
CA PHE A 78 -1.68 9.70 -0.29
C PHE A 78 -0.62 9.22 0.70
N THR A 79 -1.06 9.01 1.92
CA THR A 79 -0.25 8.46 3.01
C THR A 79 -0.83 7.13 3.47
N LEU A 80 0.03 6.13 3.65
CA LEU A 80 -0.28 4.89 4.33
C LEU A 80 0.51 4.84 5.63
N ALA A 81 -0.20 4.91 6.74
CA ALA A 81 0.36 4.74 8.08
C ALA A 81 -0.19 3.46 8.69
N ALA A 82 0.69 2.54 9.06
CA ALA A 82 0.33 1.21 9.56
C ALA A 82 1.35 0.70 10.58
N ALA A 83 0.95 -0.29 11.37
CA ALA A 83 1.88 -0.98 12.27
C ALA A 83 2.93 -1.75 11.47
N SER A 84 2.52 -2.48 10.44
CA SER A 84 3.40 -3.21 9.52
C SER A 84 2.80 -3.25 8.11
N LEU A 85 3.67 -3.43 7.11
CA LEU A 85 3.25 -3.56 5.72
C LEU A 85 3.98 -4.74 5.06
N ASP A 86 3.21 -5.73 4.63
CA ASP A 86 3.65 -6.79 3.73
C ASP A 86 3.17 -6.45 2.30
N ASN A 87 4.12 -6.11 1.42
CA ASN A 87 3.88 -5.81 0.01
C ASN A 87 4.65 -6.77 -0.91
N ARG A 88 4.95 -7.97 -0.44
CA ARG A 88 5.69 -9.00 -1.23
C ARG A 88 4.93 -9.39 -2.48
N GLY A 89 5.50 -9.08 -3.65
CA GLY A 89 4.84 -9.30 -4.94
C GLY A 89 3.57 -8.47 -5.14
N GLY A 90 3.30 -7.49 -4.29
CA GLY A 90 2.18 -6.56 -4.38
C GLY A 90 2.57 -5.22 -5.01
N ARG A 91 1.60 -4.32 -5.16
CA ARG A 91 1.79 -2.99 -5.76
C ARG A 91 1.17 -1.91 -4.89
N LEU A 92 1.93 -0.89 -4.60
CA LEU A 92 1.49 0.31 -3.88
C LEU A 92 1.88 1.53 -4.72
N ILE A 93 0.89 2.18 -5.35
CA ILE A 93 1.11 3.14 -6.43
C ILE A 93 0.44 4.48 -6.15
N GLY A 94 1.24 5.53 -6.01
CA GLY A 94 0.78 6.91 -6.07
C GLY A 94 1.16 7.55 -7.39
N ALA A 95 0.21 7.97 -8.23
CA ALA A 95 0.53 8.73 -9.44
C ALA A 95 1.02 10.16 -9.11
N ALA A 96 0.82 10.62 -7.89
CA ALA A 96 1.46 11.78 -7.29
C ALA A 96 2.46 11.32 -6.20
N SER A 97 2.58 12.04 -5.09
CA SER A 97 3.48 11.64 -3.99
C SER A 97 2.88 10.51 -3.14
N LEU A 98 3.72 9.59 -2.72
CA LEU A 98 3.38 8.53 -1.77
C LEU A 98 4.22 8.65 -0.50
N THR A 99 3.55 8.64 0.63
CA THR A 99 4.18 8.69 1.95
C THR A 99 3.83 7.43 2.74
N LEU A 100 4.85 6.72 3.22
CA LEU A 100 4.69 5.54 4.07
C LEU A 100 5.24 5.81 5.47
N ARG A 101 4.44 5.49 6.48
CA ARG A 101 4.82 5.57 7.90
C ARG A 101 4.52 4.24 8.56
N ILE A 102 5.55 3.39 8.63
CA ILE A 102 5.40 2.00 9.09
C ILE A 102 6.13 1.86 10.44
N ALA A 103 5.38 1.62 11.50
CA ALA A 103 5.93 1.60 12.85
C ALA A 103 6.92 0.44 13.09
N GLN A 104 6.77 -0.66 12.38
CA GLN A 104 7.59 -1.86 12.52
C GLN A 104 8.29 -2.22 11.20
N ALA A 105 7.93 -3.34 10.58
CA ALA A 105 8.55 -3.83 9.36
C ALA A 105 7.75 -3.46 8.11
N LEU A 106 8.47 -3.03 7.09
CA LEU A 106 8.01 -2.95 5.71
C LEU A 106 8.74 -4.02 4.91
N ASP A 107 7.98 -4.93 4.31
CA ASP A 107 8.50 -5.97 3.42
C ASP A 107 7.98 -5.72 2.00
N ASN A 108 8.88 -5.33 1.10
CA ASN A 108 8.62 -5.11 -0.33
C ASN A 108 9.39 -6.10 -1.21
N SER A 109 9.81 -7.21 -0.64
CA SER A 109 10.59 -8.23 -1.35
C SER A 109 9.77 -9.02 -2.36
N LEU A 110 10.38 -10.02 -2.98
CA LEU A 110 9.74 -10.94 -3.94
C LEU A 110 9.01 -10.22 -5.09
N GLY A 111 9.62 -9.16 -5.63
CA GLY A 111 9.05 -8.38 -6.73
C GLY A 111 7.96 -7.40 -6.32
N GLY A 112 7.85 -7.06 -5.05
CA GLY A 112 6.98 -5.98 -4.60
C GLY A 112 7.34 -4.65 -5.24
N VAL A 113 6.36 -3.81 -5.54
CA VAL A 113 6.53 -2.49 -6.15
C VAL A 113 5.90 -1.41 -5.28
N ILE A 114 6.70 -0.43 -4.88
CA ILE A 114 6.23 0.79 -4.23
C ILE A 114 6.68 1.98 -5.08
N SER A 115 5.72 2.77 -5.55
CA SER A 115 6.01 3.91 -6.43
C SER A 115 5.23 5.16 -6.04
N GLY A 116 5.94 6.27 -5.93
CA GLY A 116 5.35 7.61 -5.82
C GLY A 116 5.90 8.50 -6.93
N ALA A 117 5.13 8.73 -8.00
CA ALA A 117 5.65 9.37 -9.21
C ALA A 117 6.20 10.79 -8.96
N ALA A 118 5.58 11.58 -8.09
CA ALA A 118 6.02 12.93 -7.74
C ALA A 118 6.84 13.00 -6.41
N GLY A 119 7.17 11.87 -5.84
CA GLY A 119 7.98 11.73 -4.63
C GLY A 119 7.60 10.49 -3.83
N LEU A 120 8.58 9.84 -3.25
CA LEU A 120 8.39 8.68 -2.37
C LEU A 120 9.09 8.95 -1.05
N ASP A 121 8.34 8.99 0.03
CA ASP A 121 8.85 9.21 1.39
C ASP A 121 8.48 8.00 2.26
N ILE A 122 9.47 7.28 2.74
CA ILE A 122 9.29 6.06 3.54
C ILE A 122 9.99 6.23 4.89
N ALA A 123 9.25 6.02 5.97
CA ALA A 123 9.80 5.82 7.29
C ALA A 123 9.35 4.46 7.84
N ALA A 124 10.30 3.63 8.28
CA ALA A 124 10.04 2.30 8.83
C ALA A 124 11.10 1.91 9.86
N ALA A 125 10.75 1.05 10.82
CA ALA A 125 11.76 0.50 11.71
C ALA A 125 12.71 -0.45 10.98
N ARG A 126 12.21 -1.21 10.02
CA ARG A 126 13.01 -2.07 9.11
C ARG A 126 12.38 -2.07 7.72
N LEU A 127 13.22 -2.18 6.69
CA LEU A 127 12.80 -2.26 5.29
C LEU A 127 13.53 -3.42 4.60
N ASP A 128 12.74 -4.34 4.07
CA ASP A 128 13.22 -5.38 3.15
C ASP A 128 12.72 -5.07 1.74
N ASN A 129 13.64 -4.76 0.82
CA ASN A 129 13.41 -4.53 -0.60
C ASN A 129 14.20 -5.53 -1.46
N SER A 130 14.56 -6.66 -0.90
CA SER A 130 15.36 -7.69 -1.56
C SER A 130 14.57 -8.46 -2.63
N ALA A 131 15.21 -9.43 -3.27
CA ALA A 131 14.56 -10.36 -4.19
C ALA A 131 13.66 -9.65 -5.24
N LYS A 132 14.23 -8.67 -5.97
CA LYS A 132 13.58 -7.86 -7.02
C LYS A 132 12.54 -6.86 -6.51
N GLY A 133 12.51 -6.54 -5.22
CA GLY A 133 11.70 -5.43 -4.72
C GLY A 133 12.10 -4.11 -5.41
N THR A 134 11.12 -3.27 -5.69
CA THR A 134 11.34 -1.99 -6.38
C THR A 134 10.72 -0.84 -5.59
N LEU A 135 11.54 0.16 -5.30
CA LEU A 135 11.12 1.47 -4.83
C LEU A 135 11.38 2.47 -5.96
N ALA A 136 10.36 3.21 -6.41
CA ALA A 136 10.49 4.06 -7.58
C ALA A 136 9.88 5.45 -7.39
N SER A 137 10.56 6.46 -7.93
CA SER A 137 10.03 7.82 -8.07
C SER A 137 10.69 8.53 -9.26
N ARG A 138 9.95 9.45 -9.89
CA ARG A 138 10.53 10.33 -10.93
C ARG A 138 11.13 11.61 -10.33
N ALA A 139 10.76 11.95 -9.11
CA ALA A 139 11.27 13.14 -8.43
C ALA A 139 12.39 12.78 -7.44
N GLY A 140 12.05 12.22 -6.31
CA GLY A 140 13.03 11.84 -5.30
C GLY A 140 12.49 10.76 -4.38
N ILE A 141 13.40 10.03 -3.74
CA ILE A 141 13.09 9.03 -2.73
C ILE A 141 13.78 9.46 -1.44
N ASP A 142 13.01 9.57 -0.37
CA ASP A 142 13.50 9.80 0.99
C ASP A 142 13.24 8.55 1.83
N LEU A 143 14.31 7.93 2.31
CA LEU A 143 14.24 6.71 3.13
C LEU A 143 14.77 7.01 4.54
N ARG A 144 13.95 6.77 5.55
CA ARG A 144 14.33 6.79 6.96
C ARG A 144 14.04 5.42 7.55
N VAL A 145 15.08 4.66 7.78
CA VAL A 145 15.00 3.32 8.34
C VAL A 145 15.83 3.28 9.63
N ASP A 146 15.16 3.07 10.76
CA ASP A 146 15.83 3.11 12.08
C ASP A 146 16.75 1.92 12.31
N GLY A 147 16.46 0.78 11.70
CA GLY A 147 17.22 -0.47 11.82
C GLY A 147 17.79 -0.92 10.47
N ALA A 148 17.55 -2.18 10.10
CA ALA A 148 18.09 -2.75 8.89
C ALA A 148 17.32 -2.34 7.62
N LEU A 149 18.08 -1.94 6.60
CA LEU A 149 17.63 -1.87 5.21
C LEU A 149 18.30 -3.02 4.44
N ASP A 150 17.48 -3.89 3.87
CA ASP A 150 17.93 -4.97 3.01
C ASP A 150 17.50 -4.68 1.56
N ASN A 151 18.47 -4.63 0.64
CA ASN A 151 18.25 -4.37 -0.80
C ASN A 151 19.08 -5.33 -1.67
N HIS A 152 19.41 -6.51 -1.18
CA HIS A 152 20.16 -7.51 -1.93
C HIS A 152 19.31 -8.23 -2.99
N ALA A 153 19.90 -9.15 -3.76
CA ALA A 153 19.21 -9.99 -4.73
C ALA A 153 18.32 -9.20 -5.72
N GLU A 154 18.93 -8.25 -6.43
CA GLU A 154 18.29 -7.41 -7.46
C GLU A 154 17.25 -6.42 -6.93
N GLY A 155 17.23 -6.11 -5.64
CA GLY A 155 16.43 -5.00 -5.11
C GLY A 155 16.83 -3.67 -5.77
N THR A 156 15.86 -2.84 -6.11
CA THR A 156 16.07 -1.56 -6.81
C THR A 156 15.49 -0.38 -6.01
N VAL A 157 16.23 0.70 -5.95
CA VAL A 157 15.82 1.98 -5.36
C VAL A 157 16.14 3.11 -6.35
#